data_ab8b5adb6d3a6f9e7b68e1df5d608d98
#
_entry.id   ab8b5adb6d3a6f9e7b68e1df5d608d98
#
_cell.length_a   1.000
_cell.length_b   1.000
_cell.length_c   1.000
_cell.angle_alpha   90.00
_cell.angle_beta   90.00
_cell.angle_gamma   90.00
#
_symmetry.space_group_name_H-M   'P 1'
#
loop_
_entity.id
_entity.type
_entity.pdbx_description
1 polymer ?
#
loop_
_entity_poly.entity_id
_entity_poly.type
_entity_poly.pdbx_seq_one_letter_code
_entity_poly.pdbx_strand_id
1 'polypeptide(L)'
;MWARADGSIISETEVRSLVTGTQWRIGSHDASIGGTSLLKGIFGASPFTYPKSLYAVHDTLRFFVNDKPNALVIDFFGGSGTTLHAVNLLNAEDQGHRKCILVTNNEISEDEEISLTAQGLRPTDQKWDDLGIARYVTWPRTVCSIEGHDIKRKPLKGNYGCPIETYQGYDGYIVDPETGKKKRKKLFEKVKKPFYPELADHKMSDGFEENAIFFDLEYLEPSVVSADLAFDRIAPILWLAGGCKGEILQRQKGYVIGETYAVLFDPRYTTRFVDAVSENKEIKTVFIVTDAAERYRSLCAELPGCRVMQLYESYLRSFEINAIG
;
A
#
# COMPACT_ATOMS: atom_id res chain seq x y z
N MET A 1 -31.18 17.00 -24.02
CA MET A 1 -31.76 16.49 -25.27
C MET A 1 -31.60 17.59 -26.29
N TRP A 2 -30.82 17.38 -27.37
CA TRP A 2 -30.48 18.36 -28.38
C TRP A 2 -30.96 17.81 -29.73
N ALA A 3 -31.58 18.64 -30.53
CA ALA A 3 -31.94 18.29 -31.91
C ALA A 3 -30.85 18.76 -32.87
N ARG A 4 -30.36 17.89 -33.75
CA ARG A 4 -29.45 18.24 -34.84
C ARG A 4 -30.26 18.85 -36.00
N ALA A 5 -29.56 19.56 -36.88
CA ALA A 5 -30.18 20.18 -38.07
C ALA A 5 -30.82 19.15 -39.03
N ASP A 6 -30.44 17.85 -38.92
CA ASP A 6 -31.01 16.73 -39.67
C ASP A 6 -32.28 16.12 -39.04
N GLY A 7 -32.73 16.67 -37.89
CA GLY A 7 -33.90 16.20 -37.14
C GLY A 7 -33.60 15.03 -36.17
N SER A 8 -32.36 14.55 -36.06
CA SER A 8 -32.00 13.54 -35.11
C SER A 8 -31.87 14.12 -33.69
N ILE A 9 -32.35 13.37 -32.68
CA ILE A 9 -32.31 13.77 -31.29
C ILE A 9 -31.12 13.07 -30.63
N ILE A 10 -30.22 13.84 -30.03
CA ILE A 10 -29.17 13.32 -29.18
C ILE A 10 -29.64 13.44 -27.71
N SER A 11 -29.79 12.34 -27.04
CA SER A 11 -29.85 12.32 -25.58
C SER A 11 -28.43 12.08 -25.06
N GLU A 12 -27.76 13.12 -24.63
CA GLU A 12 -26.62 12.92 -23.72
C GLU A 12 -27.21 12.38 -22.42
N THR A 13 -26.91 11.14 -22.11
CA THR A 13 -27.09 10.60 -20.77
C THR A 13 -26.00 11.28 -19.92
N GLU A 14 -26.35 12.37 -19.26
CA GLU A 14 -25.50 12.88 -18.18
C GLU A 14 -25.31 11.73 -17.19
N VAL A 15 -24.07 11.34 -16.98
CA VAL A 15 -23.72 10.44 -15.88
C VAL A 15 -24.03 11.23 -14.60
N ARG A 16 -25.18 10.96 -14.02
CA ARG A 16 -25.56 11.59 -12.76
C ARG A 16 -24.61 11.07 -11.68
N SER A 17 -23.76 11.94 -11.15
CA SER A 17 -23.04 11.66 -9.92
C SER A 17 -24.07 11.59 -8.78
N LEU A 18 -24.18 10.44 -8.15
CA LEU A 18 -25.00 10.26 -6.97
C LEU A 18 -24.14 10.41 -5.72
N VAL A 19 -24.62 11.17 -4.75
CA VAL A 19 -24.03 11.18 -3.42
C VAL A 19 -24.22 9.79 -2.81
N THR A 20 -23.13 9.19 -2.37
CA THR A 20 -23.18 7.87 -1.72
C THR A 20 -23.94 7.96 -0.42
N GLY A 21 -24.80 6.97 -0.19
CA GLY A 21 -25.49 6.80 1.08
C GLY A 21 -24.51 6.41 2.21
N THR A 22 -24.97 6.60 3.43
CA THR A 22 -24.21 6.22 4.64
C THR A 22 -24.17 4.70 4.85
N GLN A 23 -24.91 3.93 4.09
CA GLN A 23 -24.98 2.48 4.16
C GLN A 23 -24.80 1.87 2.77
N TRP A 24 -23.82 0.99 2.63
CA TRP A 24 -23.53 0.28 1.39
C TRP A 24 -23.98 -1.17 1.50
N ARG A 25 -24.86 -1.59 0.59
CA ARG A 25 -25.34 -2.98 0.47
C ARG A 25 -24.84 -3.57 -0.84
N ILE A 26 -23.53 -3.69 -0.97
CA ILE A 26 -22.84 -4.18 -2.16
C ILE A 26 -22.33 -5.59 -1.86
N GLY A 27 -22.64 -6.57 -2.70
CA GLY A 27 -22.27 -7.97 -2.46
C GLY A 27 -20.74 -8.20 -2.41
N SER A 28 -19.95 -7.45 -3.18
CA SER A 28 -18.48 -7.50 -3.14
C SER A 28 -17.90 -7.01 -1.82
N HIS A 29 -18.66 -6.24 -1.03
CA HIS A 29 -18.24 -5.74 0.28
C HIS A 29 -18.38 -6.75 1.41
N ASP A 30 -18.93 -7.94 1.12
CA ASP A 30 -19.04 -9.00 2.12
C ASP A 30 -17.63 -9.44 2.59
N ALA A 31 -17.40 -9.29 3.90
CA ALA A 31 -16.12 -9.63 4.53
C ALA A 31 -15.85 -11.14 4.55
N SER A 32 -16.89 -11.99 4.44
CA SER A 32 -16.71 -13.42 4.32
C SER A 32 -16.09 -13.81 2.98
N ILE A 33 -16.44 -13.10 1.91
CA ILE A 33 -15.93 -13.33 0.55
C ILE A 33 -14.64 -12.54 0.33
N GLY A 34 -14.72 -11.22 0.42
CA GLY A 34 -13.60 -10.30 0.12
C GLY A 34 -12.53 -10.20 1.22
N GLY A 35 -12.77 -10.76 2.40
CA GLY A 35 -11.84 -10.79 3.52
C GLY A 35 -11.41 -12.22 3.87
N THR A 36 -12.27 -12.96 4.57
CA THR A 36 -11.94 -14.29 5.12
C THR A 36 -11.58 -15.30 4.03
N SER A 37 -12.36 -15.38 2.93
CA SER A 37 -12.09 -16.33 1.85
C SER A 37 -10.82 -15.97 1.09
N LEU A 38 -10.53 -14.68 0.92
CA LEU A 38 -9.28 -14.20 0.34
C LEU A 38 -8.07 -14.61 1.17
N LEU A 39 -8.12 -14.41 2.49
CA LEU A 39 -7.05 -14.86 3.40
C LEU A 39 -6.89 -16.38 3.39
N LYS A 40 -7.99 -17.14 3.37
CA LYS A 40 -7.93 -18.60 3.21
C LYS A 40 -7.27 -19.03 1.90
N GLY A 41 -7.47 -18.27 0.83
CA GLY A 41 -6.79 -18.50 -0.45
C GLY A 41 -5.28 -18.33 -0.35
N ILE A 42 -4.82 -17.34 0.42
CA ILE A 42 -3.40 -17.02 0.61
C ILE A 42 -2.75 -18.00 1.62
N PHE A 43 -3.38 -18.23 2.77
CA PHE A 43 -2.78 -18.95 3.91
C PHE A 43 -3.20 -20.42 4.02
N GLY A 44 -4.26 -20.83 3.31
CA GLY A 44 -4.92 -22.14 3.51
C GLY A 44 -5.90 -22.14 4.70
N ALA A 45 -5.78 -21.20 5.61
CA ALA A 45 -6.69 -20.95 6.74
C ALA A 45 -6.88 -19.43 6.88
N SER A 46 -7.77 -18.96 7.76
CA SER A 46 -7.85 -17.53 8.08
C SER A 46 -7.08 -17.26 9.38
N PRO A 47 -5.85 -16.72 9.31
CA PRO A 47 -5.05 -16.43 10.50
C PRO A 47 -5.47 -15.13 11.20
N PHE A 48 -6.52 -14.47 10.73
CA PHE A 48 -7.04 -13.22 11.27
C PHE A 48 -8.56 -13.29 11.41
N THR A 49 -9.09 -12.88 12.56
CA THR A 49 -10.48 -13.14 12.94
C THR A 49 -11.50 -12.31 12.13
N TYR A 50 -11.23 -11.02 11.92
CA TYR A 50 -12.16 -10.09 11.29
C TYR A 50 -11.50 -9.28 10.15
N PRO A 51 -11.03 -9.93 9.07
CA PRO A 51 -10.45 -9.20 7.94
C PRO A 51 -11.53 -8.35 7.27
N LYS A 52 -11.17 -7.12 6.93
CA LYS A 52 -12.05 -6.26 6.11
C LYS A 52 -12.13 -6.81 4.69
N SER A 53 -13.26 -6.59 4.01
CA SER A 53 -13.36 -6.89 2.59
C SER A 53 -12.39 -6.00 1.79
N LEU A 54 -11.61 -6.62 0.91
CA LEU A 54 -10.73 -5.92 -0.03
C LEU A 54 -11.49 -4.86 -0.82
N TYR A 55 -12.65 -5.25 -1.35
CA TYR A 55 -13.44 -4.37 -2.21
C TYR A 55 -14.14 -3.24 -1.45
N ALA A 56 -14.53 -3.47 -0.20
CA ALA A 56 -15.05 -2.38 0.63
C ALA A 56 -13.99 -1.31 0.91
N VAL A 57 -12.74 -1.72 1.16
CA VAL A 57 -11.62 -0.79 1.36
C VAL A 57 -11.24 -0.12 0.04
N HIS A 58 -11.16 -0.88 -1.06
CA HIS A 58 -10.91 -0.36 -2.40
C HIS A 58 -11.90 0.74 -2.79
N ASP A 59 -13.21 0.48 -2.68
CA ASP A 59 -14.24 1.45 -3.02
C ASP A 59 -14.22 2.66 -2.08
N THR A 60 -13.90 2.45 -0.79
CA THR A 60 -13.67 3.56 0.15
C THR A 60 -12.53 4.46 -0.32
N LEU A 61 -11.40 3.89 -0.70
CA LEU A 61 -10.25 4.66 -1.18
C LEU A 61 -10.58 5.43 -2.47
N ARG A 62 -11.38 4.86 -3.37
CA ARG A 62 -11.82 5.54 -4.60
C ARG A 62 -12.50 6.88 -4.33
N PHE A 63 -13.29 7.01 -3.26
CA PHE A 63 -13.92 8.30 -2.90
C PHE A 63 -12.91 9.41 -2.60
N PHE A 64 -11.74 9.06 -2.08
CA PHE A 64 -10.79 10.06 -1.60
C PHE A 64 -9.63 10.29 -2.56
N VAL A 65 -9.26 9.28 -3.33
CA VAL A 65 -8.03 9.30 -4.13
C VAL A 65 -8.20 8.85 -5.57
N ASN A 66 -9.42 8.70 -6.10
CA ASN A 66 -9.65 8.31 -7.49
C ASN A 66 -9.00 9.27 -8.49
N ASP A 67 -9.11 10.57 -8.23
CA ASP A 67 -8.52 11.65 -9.02
C ASP A 67 -7.08 12.01 -8.62
N LYS A 68 -6.45 11.22 -7.76
CA LYS A 68 -5.11 11.45 -7.20
C LYS A 68 -4.22 10.23 -7.42
N PRO A 69 -3.70 10.02 -8.64
CA PRO A 69 -2.96 8.80 -8.97
C PRO A 69 -1.63 8.64 -8.22
N ASN A 70 -1.12 9.69 -7.57
CA ASN A 70 0.10 9.68 -6.78
C ASN A 70 -0.14 9.88 -5.28
N ALA A 71 -1.35 9.65 -4.78
CA ALA A 71 -1.69 9.86 -3.38
C ALA A 71 -0.85 8.96 -2.45
N LEU A 72 -0.59 9.46 -1.24
CA LEU A 72 -0.06 8.68 -0.14
C LEU A 72 -1.20 8.31 0.80
N VAL A 73 -1.40 7.02 1.01
CA VAL A 73 -2.36 6.45 1.96
C VAL A 73 -1.60 5.98 3.18
N ILE A 74 -2.04 6.40 4.36
CA ILE A 74 -1.45 5.97 5.64
C ILE A 74 -2.52 5.29 6.48
N ASP A 75 -2.22 4.07 6.95
CA ASP A 75 -3.08 3.29 7.83
C ASP A 75 -2.31 2.92 9.10
N PHE A 76 -2.71 3.50 10.24
CA PHE A 76 -2.05 3.27 11.52
C PHE A 76 -2.49 1.98 12.24
N PHE A 77 -3.47 1.27 11.69
CA PHE A 77 -3.97 0.02 12.25
C PHE A 77 -4.11 -1.02 11.14
N GLY A 78 -3.01 -1.28 10.44
CA GLY A 78 -2.95 -2.09 9.22
C GLY A 78 -3.55 -3.49 9.34
N GLY A 79 -3.56 -4.08 10.53
CA GLY A 79 -4.18 -5.37 10.81
C GLY A 79 -3.75 -6.44 9.83
N SER A 80 -4.68 -7.00 9.07
CA SER A 80 -4.35 -8.02 8.06
C SER A 80 -3.77 -7.47 6.73
N GLY A 81 -3.47 -6.16 6.62
CA GLY A 81 -2.88 -5.56 5.41
C GLY A 81 -3.88 -5.31 4.26
N THR A 82 -5.16 -5.17 4.56
CA THR A 82 -6.19 -4.98 3.52
C THR A 82 -6.01 -3.66 2.77
N THR A 83 -5.62 -2.59 3.46
CA THR A 83 -5.45 -1.26 2.86
C THR A 83 -4.35 -1.24 1.80
N LEU A 84 -3.20 -1.86 2.07
CA LEU A 84 -2.12 -1.93 1.08
C LEU A 84 -2.56 -2.74 -0.15
N HIS A 85 -3.20 -3.88 0.05
CA HIS A 85 -3.73 -4.69 -1.05
C HIS A 85 -4.76 -3.91 -1.88
N ALA A 86 -5.63 -3.10 -1.24
CA ALA A 86 -6.60 -2.26 -1.93
C ALA A 86 -5.95 -1.10 -2.71
N VAL A 87 -4.84 -0.54 -2.21
CA VAL A 87 -4.06 0.48 -2.94
C VAL A 87 -3.43 -0.13 -4.19
N ASN A 88 -2.82 -1.32 -4.08
CA ASN A 88 -2.26 -2.03 -5.24
C ASN A 88 -3.35 -2.34 -6.27
N LEU A 89 -4.53 -2.76 -5.81
CA LEU A 89 -5.67 -3.04 -6.68
C LEU A 89 -6.14 -1.78 -7.42
N LEU A 90 -6.22 -0.64 -6.72
CA LEU A 90 -6.60 0.63 -7.32
C LEU A 90 -5.56 1.12 -8.33
N ASN A 91 -4.26 0.94 -8.05
CA ASN A 91 -3.20 1.25 -9.01
C ASN A 91 -3.30 0.36 -10.26
N ALA A 92 -3.60 -0.93 -10.11
CA ALA A 92 -3.80 -1.83 -11.24
C ALA A 92 -5.04 -1.46 -12.07
N GLU A 93 -6.09 -0.92 -11.45
CA GLU A 93 -7.32 -0.52 -12.11
C GLU A 93 -7.13 0.70 -13.02
N ASP A 94 -6.39 1.72 -12.55
CA ASP A 94 -6.27 3.01 -13.25
C ASP A 94 -4.83 3.40 -13.64
N GLN A 95 -3.87 2.48 -13.50
CA GLN A 95 -2.44 2.71 -13.75
C GLN A 95 -1.86 3.82 -12.88
N GLY A 96 -2.39 3.97 -11.67
CA GLY A 96 -1.90 4.92 -10.67
C GLY A 96 -0.59 4.47 -10.02
N HIS A 97 0.02 5.39 -9.28
CA HIS A 97 1.27 5.18 -8.52
C HIS A 97 1.09 5.60 -7.06
N ARG A 98 -0.09 5.30 -6.49
CA ARG A 98 -0.38 5.58 -5.08
C ARG A 98 0.53 4.76 -4.21
N LYS A 99 0.97 5.34 -3.11
CA LYS A 99 1.80 4.68 -2.11
C LYS A 99 0.99 4.39 -0.86
N CYS A 100 1.33 3.30 -0.17
CA CYS A 100 0.70 2.94 1.09
C CYS A 100 1.75 2.76 2.18
N ILE A 101 1.53 3.38 3.34
CA ILE A 101 2.28 3.13 4.57
C ILE A 101 1.33 2.47 5.55
N LEU A 102 1.63 1.21 5.90
CA LEU A 102 0.93 0.51 6.98
C LEU A 102 1.76 0.58 8.26
N VAL A 103 1.14 0.95 9.34
CA VAL A 103 1.69 0.84 10.68
C VAL A 103 0.82 -0.14 11.46
N THR A 104 1.40 -1.15 12.04
CA THR A 104 0.68 -2.13 12.84
C THR A 104 1.55 -2.64 13.98
N ASN A 105 0.94 -2.89 15.13
CA ASN A 105 1.59 -3.62 16.19
C ASN A 105 1.80 -5.07 15.75
N ASN A 106 2.82 -5.71 16.32
CA ASN A 106 3.05 -7.13 16.11
C ASN A 106 2.40 -7.96 17.24
N GLU A 107 1.10 -7.73 17.45
CA GLU A 107 0.30 -8.41 18.47
C GLU A 107 0.05 -9.87 18.08
N ILE A 108 -0.06 -10.74 19.09
CA ILE A 108 -0.52 -12.13 18.96
C ILE A 108 -1.93 -12.26 19.54
N SER A 109 -2.64 -13.33 19.21
CA SER A 109 -3.93 -13.61 19.81
C SER A 109 -3.81 -14.01 21.28
N GLU A 110 -4.88 -13.81 22.07
CA GLU A 110 -4.90 -14.20 23.48
C GLU A 110 -4.62 -15.70 23.69
N ASP A 111 -5.12 -16.57 22.81
CA ASP A 111 -4.89 -18.02 22.87
C ASP A 111 -3.40 -18.36 22.62
N GLU A 112 -2.77 -17.68 21.67
CA GLU A 112 -1.34 -17.82 21.39
C GLU A 112 -0.49 -17.28 22.54
N GLU A 113 -0.87 -16.13 23.11
CA GLU A 113 -0.21 -15.55 24.28
C GLU A 113 -0.21 -16.51 25.48
N ILE A 114 -1.37 -17.10 25.80
CA ILE A 114 -1.49 -18.10 26.86
C ILE A 114 -0.59 -19.31 26.55
N SER A 115 -0.61 -19.79 25.32
CA SER A 115 0.18 -20.96 24.89
C SER A 115 1.69 -20.69 24.97
N LEU A 116 2.14 -19.54 24.51
CA LEU A 116 3.56 -19.16 24.54
C LEU A 116 4.06 -18.90 25.97
N THR A 117 3.24 -18.23 26.78
CA THR A 117 3.54 -18.01 28.22
C THR A 117 3.66 -19.32 28.96
N ALA A 118 2.79 -20.29 28.68
CA ALA A 118 2.88 -21.63 29.27
C ALA A 118 4.17 -22.39 28.88
N GLN A 119 4.75 -22.04 27.70
CA GLN A 119 6.04 -22.56 27.25
C GLN A 119 7.24 -21.78 27.84
N GLY A 120 7.00 -20.75 28.66
CA GLY A 120 8.04 -19.92 29.26
C GLY A 120 8.59 -18.84 28.33
N LEU A 121 7.94 -18.59 27.18
CA LEU A 121 8.33 -17.56 26.22
C LEU A 121 7.79 -16.18 26.63
N ARG A 122 8.47 -15.14 26.22
CA ARG A 122 8.16 -13.74 26.52
C ARG A 122 7.98 -12.93 25.22
N PRO A 123 7.31 -11.76 25.25
CA PRO A 123 7.13 -10.88 24.11
C PRO A 123 8.41 -10.44 23.36
N THR A 124 9.59 -10.60 24.00
CA THR A 124 10.91 -10.30 23.42
C THR A 124 11.56 -11.50 22.72
N ASP A 125 10.96 -12.68 22.81
CA ASP A 125 11.51 -13.89 22.20
C ASP A 125 11.12 -13.97 20.72
N GLN A 126 12.05 -14.42 19.86
CA GLN A 126 11.85 -14.52 18.42
C GLN A 126 10.60 -15.32 18.03
N LYS A 127 10.31 -16.42 18.74
CA LYS A 127 9.10 -17.22 18.48
C LYS A 127 7.80 -16.48 18.74
N TRP A 128 7.81 -15.56 19.70
CA TRP A 128 6.68 -14.69 19.98
C TRP A 128 6.50 -13.67 18.84
N ASP A 129 7.60 -13.04 18.48
CA ASP A 129 7.65 -12.04 17.41
C ASP A 129 7.21 -12.61 16.05
N ASP A 130 7.63 -13.83 15.72
CA ASP A 130 7.30 -14.54 14.49
C ASP A 130 5.80 -14.83 14.33
N LEU A 131 5.04 -14.93 15.42
CA LEU A 131 3.59 -15.20 15.41
C LEU A 131 2.75 -13.91 15.42
N GLY A 132 3.37 -12.76 15.60
CA GLY A 132 2.67 -11.49 15.63
C GLY A 132 2.03 -11.12 14.29
N ILE A 133 0.93 -10.39 14.34
CA ILE A 133 0.09 -10.02 13.18
C ILE A 133 0.93 -9.42 12.03
N ALA A 134 1.88 -8.54 12.35
CA ALA A 134 2.70 -7.88 11.34
C ALA A 134 3.52 -8.88 10.52
N ARG A 135 4.20 -9.81 11.18
CA ARG A 135 5.09 -10.80 10.56
C ARG A 135 4.36 -12.02 10.03
N TYR A 136 3.34 -12.48 10.76
CA TYR A 136 2.65 -13.73 10.42
C TYR A 136 1.49 -13.54 9.43
N VAL A 137 0.87 -12.34 9.39
CA VAL A 137 -0.31 -12.08 8.54
C VAL A 137 -0.06 -10.95 7.55
N THR A 138 0.27 -9.75 8.02
CA THR A 138 0.33 -8.55 7.18
C THR A 138 1.40 -8.66 6.10
N TRP A 139 2.62 -8.99 6.49
CA TRP A 139 3.73 -9.10 5.56
C TRP A 139 3.58 -10.26 4.57
N PRO A 140 3.29 -11.50 4.98
CA PRO A 140 3.06 -12.59 4.03
C PRO A 140 1.90 -12.33 3.07
N ARG A 141 0.78 -11.74 3.54
CA ARG A 141 -0.29 -11.32 2.65
C ARG A 141 0.18 -10.33 1.60
N THR A 142 0.97 -9.33 2.02
CA THR A 142 1.53 -8.32 1.12
C THR A 142 2.37 -8.96 0.03
N VAL A 143 3.35 -9.79 0.40
CA VAL A 143 4.22 -10.50 -0.56
C VAL A 143 3.40 -11.41 -1.48
N CYS A 144 2.52 -12.24 -0.92
CA CYS A 144 1.72 -13.18 -1.70
C CYS A 144 0.78 -12.48 -2.69
N SER A 145 0.19 -11.33 -2.31
CA SER A 145 -0.68 -10.58 -3.22
C SER A 145 0.10 -9.90 -4.35
N ILE A 146 1.28 -9.36 -4.06
CA ILE A 146 2.15 -8.74 -5.07
C ILE A 146 2.69 -9.79 -6.03
N GLU A 147 3.15 -10.92 -5.52
CA GLU A 147 3.74 -11.98 -6.35
C GLU A 147 2.71 -12.95 -6.97
N GLY A 148 1.43 -12.85 -6.64
CA GLY A 148 0.35 -13.66 -7.23
C GLY A 148 0.30 -15.12 -6.78
N HIS A 149 0.84 -15.46 -5.60
CA HIS A 149 0.89 -16.83 -5.10
C HIS A 149 0.46 -16.94 -3.61
N ASP A 150 0.16 -18.16 -3.16
CA ASP A 150 -0.08 -18.47 -1.76
C ASP A 150 1.24 -18.63 -0.96
N ILE A 151 1.15 -18.82 0.35
CA ILE A 151 2.33 -19.05 1.21
C ILE A 151 3.12 -20.33 0.84
N LYS A 152 2.57 -21.22 0.00
CA LYS A 152 3.20 -22.44 -0.52
C LYS A 152 3.72 -22.24 -1.94
N ARG A 153 3.80 -21.00 -2.43
CA ARG A 153 4.25 -20.62 -3.78
C ARG A 153 3.35 -21.17 -4.92
N LYS A 154 2.09 -21.51 -4.64
CA LYS A 154 1.13 -21.92 -5.67
C LYS A 154 0.38 -20.69 -6.17
N PRO A 155 0.11 -20.58 -7.49
CA PRO A 155 -0.65 -19.45 -8.05
C PRO A 155 -1.98 -19.25 -7.34
N LEU A 156 -2.30 -18.02 -6.99
CA LEU A 156 -3.59 -17.66 -6.41
C LEU A 156 -4.71 -17.92 -7.40
N LYS A 157 -5.85 -18.38 -6.88
CA LYS A 157 -7.04 -18.67 -7.68
C LYS A 157 -8.00 -17.52 -7.60
N GLY A 158 -8.59 -17.17 -8.72
CA GLY A 158 -9.62 -16.13 -8.80
C GLY A 158 -9.23 -14.97 -9.69
N ASN A 159 -10.10 -13.98 -9.72
CA ASN A 159 -9.96 -12.81 -10.56
C ASN A 159 -10.45 -11.59 -9.75
N TYR A 160 -9.74 -10.48 -9.86
CA TYR A 160 -10.07 -9.25 -9.14
C TYR A 160 -11.31 -8.52 -9.68
N GLY A 161 -11.80 -8.86 -10.87
CA GLY A 161 -13.05 -8.32 -11.41
C GLY A 161 -14.31 -8.69 -10.62
N CYS A 162 -14.20 -9.57 -9.61
CA CYS A 162 -15.29 -9.98 -8.72
C CYS A 162 -16.57 -10.33 -9.50
N PRO A 163 -16.58 -11.43 -10.31
CA PRO A 163 -17.71 -11.74 -11.17
C PRO A 163 -18.98 -12.03 -10.33
N ILE A 164 -20.04 -11.32 -10.63
CA ILE A 164 -21.36 -11.49 -10.02
C ILE A 164 -22.32 -12.13 -10.99
N GLU A 165 -23.25 -12.92 -10.45
CA GLU A 165 -24.37 -13.43 -11.22
C GLU A 165 -25.47 -12.38 -11.31
N THR A 166 -25.86 -12.04 -12.52
CA THR A 166 -26.95 -11.10 -12.80
C THR A 166 -27.88 -11.66 -13.86
N TYR A 167 -29.04 -11.04 -14.04
CA TYR A 167 -29.98 -11.43 -15.08
C TYR A 167 -29.94 -10.44 -16.24
N GLN A 168 -29.65 -10.94 -17.42
CA GLN A 168 -29.70 -10.15 -18.65
C GLN A 168 -30.98 -10.44 -19.39
N GLY A 169 -31.77 -9.38 -19.66
CA GLY A 169 -32.99 -9.50 -20.46
C GLY A 169 -32.70 -9.50 -21.95
N TYR A 170 -33.32 -10.39 -22.69
CA TYR A 170 -33.31 -10.45 -24.13
C TYR A 170 -34.71 -10.61 -24.69
N ASP A 171 -34.95 -10.15 -25.92
CA ASP A 171 -36.19 -10.33 -26.60
C ASP A 171 -36.33 -11.77 -27.13
N GLY A 172 -37.31 -12.47 -26.67
CA GLY A 172 -37.61 -13.83 -27.11
C GLY A 172 -39.08 -14.06 -27.39
N TYR A 173 -39.43 -15.28 -27.77
CA TYR A 173 -40.81 -15.67 -28.01
C TYR A 173 -41.18 -16.82 -27.09
N ILE A 174 -42.37 -16.73 -26.51
CA ILE A 174 -43.02 -17.85 -25.84
C ILE A 174 -44.07 -18.40 -26.79
N VAL A 175 -44.10 -19.72 -26.94
CA VAL A 175 -45.13 -20.41 -27.68
C VAL A 175 -46.26 -20.73 -26.72
N ASP A 176 -47.45 -20.26 -27.00
CA ASP A 176 -48.64 -20.58 -26.26
C ASP A 176 -48.96 -22.07 -26.44
N PRO A 177 -49.00 -22.86 -25.36
CA PRO A 177 -49.17 -24.32 -25.45
C PRO A 177 -50.52 -24.77 -26.00
N GLU A 178 -51.59 -23.93 -25.92
CA GLU A 178 -52.92 -24.30 -26.38
C GLU A 178 -53.15 -23.86 -27.83
N THR A 179 -52.59 -22.67 -28.21
CA THR A 179 -52.88 -22.09 -29.51
C THR A 179 -51.69 -22.20 -30.50
N GLY A 180 -50.53 -22.62 -30.07
CA GLY A 180 -49.30 -22.68 -30.84
C GLY A 180 -48.74 -21.31 -31.32
N LYS A 181 -49.39 -20.20 -30.93
CA LYS A 181 -49.00 -18.87 -31.37
C LYS A 181 -47.75 -18.36 -30.61
N LYS A 182 -46.83 -17.78 -31.37
CA LYS A 182 -45.64 -17.12 -30.80
C LYS A 182 -46.01 -15.73 -30.29
N LYS A 183 -45.75 -15.47 -29.00
CA LYS A 183 -45.91 -14.15 -28.37
C LYS A 183 -44.54 -13.63 -27.97
N ARG A 184 -44.18 -12.42 -28.44
CA ARG A 184 -42.95 -11.74 -28.03
C ARG A 184 -42.99 -11.46 -26.53
N LYS A 185 -41.91 -11.86 -25.82
CA LYS A 185 -41.80 -11.63 -24.39
C LYS A 185 -40.33 -11.36 -24.06
N LYS A 186 -40.11 -10.47 -23.11
CA LYS A 186 -38.78 -10.27 -22.55
C LYS A 186 -38.44 -11.46 -21.68
N LEU A 187 -37.41 -12.20 -22.05
CA LEU A 187 -36.88 -13.34 -21.31
C LEU A 187 -35.64 -12.89 -20.56
N PHE A 188 -35.25 -13.62 -19.54
CA PHE A 188 -34.07 -13.32 -18.73
C PHE A 188 -33.21 -14.58 -18.63
N GLU A 189 -31.91 -14.42 -18.89
CA GLU A 189 -30.96 -15.47 -18.65
C GLU A 189 -29.97 -15.03 -17.56
N LYS A 190 -29.45 -16.00 -16.83
CA LYS A 190 -28.45 -15.77 -15.78
C LYS A 190 -27.08 -15.67 -16.44
N VAL A 191 -26.45 -14.53 -16.28
CA VAL A 191 -25.12 -14.25 -16.82
C VAL A 191 -24.16 -13.87 -15.71
N LYS A 192 -22.89 -14.20 -15.87
CA LYS A 192 -21.82 -13.71 -14.99
C LYS A 192 -21.18 -12.48 -15.62
N LYS A 193 -21.17 -11.37 -14.88
CA LYS A 193 -20.49 -10.15 -15.29
C LYS A 193 -19.52 -9.70 -14.22
N PRO A 194 -18.35 -9.15 -14.59
CA PRO A 194 -17.45 -8.55 -13.61
C PRO A 194 -18.16 -7.38 -12.95
N PHE A 195 -18.03 -7.26 -11.63
CA PHE A 195 -18.51 -6.09 -10.90
C PHE A 195 -17.55 -4.90 -11.09
N TYR A 196 -16.25 -5.22 -11.24
CA TYR A 196 -15.18 -4.27 -11.58
C TYR A 196 -14.69 -4.59 -13.00
N PRO A 197 -15.25 -3.95 -14.05
CA PRO A 197 -14.95 -4.27 -15.45
C PRO A 197 -13.49 -4.05 -15.82
N GLU A 198 -12.86 -3.02 -15.26
CA GLU A 198 -11.45 -2.65 -15.49
C GLU A 198 -10.48 -3.74 -14.97
N LEU A 199 -10.92 -4.52 -13.98
CA LEU A 199 -10.18 -5.63 -13.38
C LEU A 199 -10.65 -7.01 -13.89
N ALA A 200 -11.50 -7.05 -14.93
CA ALA A 200 -12.12 -8.29 -15.41
C ALA A 200 -11.10 -9.34 -15.85
N ASP A 201 -10.01 -8.92 -16.43
CA ASP A 201 -8.94 -9.80 -16.95
C ASP A 201 -7.77 -9.95 -15.97
N HIS A 202 -7.77 -9.20 -14.86
CA HIS A 202 -6.71 -9.27 -13.86
C HIS A 202 -6.91 -10.48 -12.92
N LYS A 203 -6.15 -11.56 -13.19
CA LYS A 203 -6.16 -12.74 -12.33
C LYS A 203 -5.36 -12.48 -11.06
N MET A 204 -5.79 -13.08 -9.96
CA MET A 204 -5.04 -12.96 -8.70
C MET A 204 -3.63 -13.57 -8.79
N SER A 205 -3.43 -14.53 -9.70
CA SER A 205 -2.12 -15.12 -9.99
C SER A 205 -1.17 -14.21 -10.75
N ASP A 206 -1.65 -13.14 -11.36
CA ASP A 206 -0.81 -12.23 -12.11
C ASP A 206 -0.05 -11.26 -11.17
N GLY A 207 -0.51 -11.17 -9.92
CA GLY A 207 0.06 -10.26 -8.91
C GLY A 207 -0.11 -8.79 -9.27
N PHE A 208 0.82 -7.95 -8.79
CA PHE A 208 0.84 -6.52 -9.06
C PHE A 208 2.25 -6.08 -9.44
N GLU A 209 2.38 -5.13 -10.36
CA GLU A 209 3.65 -4.45 -10.70
C GLU A 209 4.04 -3.43 -9.63
N GLU A 210 4.09 -3.89 -8.39
CA GLU A 210 4.33 -3.09 -7.20
C GLU A 210 5.47 -3.70 -6.38
N ASN A 211 6.01 -2.91 -5.47
CA ASN A 211 6.97 -3.38 -4.49
C ASN A 211 6.57 -3.00 -3.07
N ALA A 212 7.11 -3.70 -2.10
CA ALA A 212 6.92 -3.41 -0.69
C ALA A 212 8.20 -3.65 0.08
N ILE A 213 8.36 -2.91 1.17
CA ILE A 213 9.44 -3.11 2.13
C ILE A 213 8.85 -3.17 3.53
N PHE A 214 9.40 -4.05 4.35
CA PHE A 214 9.02 -4.22 5.75
C PHE A 214 10.09 -3.61 6.64
N PHE A 215 9.66 -2.84 7.62
CA PHE A 215 10.55 -2.26 8.65
C PHE A 215 10.08 -2.68 10.04
N ASP A 216 11.01 -3.05 10.87
CA ASP A 216 10.80 -3.10 12.31
C ASP A 216 11.12 -1.74 12.92
N LEU A 217 10.22 -1.24 13.78
CA LEU A 217 10.48 -0.05 14.57
C LEU A 217 11.15 -0.46 15.88
N GLU A 218 12.39 -0.05 16.05
CA GLU A 218 13.16 -0.30 17.25
C GLU A 218 13.58 1.04 17.89
N TYR A 219 13.58 1.09 19.20
CA TYR A 219 14.16 2.23 19.92
C TYR A 219 15.68 2.08 19.96
N LEU A 220 16.38 3.08 19.44
CA LEU A 220 17.83 3.15 19.51
C LEU A 220 18.26 4.13 20.60
N GLU A 221 19.25 3.73 21.39
CA GLU A 221 19.85 4.61 22.38
C GLU A 221 20.48 5.85 21.72
N PRO A 222 20.06 7.08 22.09
CA PRO A 222 20.53 8.31 21.44
C PRO A 222 22.04 8.46 21.39
N SER A 223 22.75 8.01 22.41
CA SER A 223 24.22 8.07 22.48
C SER A 223 24.87 7.19 21.41
N VAL A 224 24.31 6.05 21.07
CA VAL A 224 24.80 5.13 20.04
C VAL A 224 24.58 5.73 18.64
N VAL A 225 23.45 6.40 18.45
CA VAL A 225 23.16 7.10 17.18
C VAL A 225 24.07 8.32 17.00
N SER A 226 24.23 9.15 18.04
CA SER A 226 25.08 10.35 18.00
C SER A 226 26.57 10.03 17.81
N ALA A 227 27.02 8.87 18.28
CA ALA A 227 28.36 8.38 18.07
C ALA A 227 28.59 7.74 16.68
N ASP A 228 27.59 7.79 15.79
CA ASP A 228 27.61 7.19 14.45
C ASP A 228 27.88 5.66 14.43
N LEU A 229 27.49 4.98 15.50
CA LEU A 229 27.65 3.53 15.64
C LEU A 229 26.43 2.74 15.14
N ALA A 230 25.36 3.42 14.76
CA ALA A 230 24.11 2.81 14.36
C ALA A 230 23.62 3.27 12.97
N PHE A 231 24.53 3.72 12.09
CA PHE A 231 24.13 4.22 10.77
C PHE A 231 23.27 3.21 9.99
N ASP A 232 23.66 1.95 9.93
CA ASP A 232 22.96 0.92 9.17
C ASP A 232 21.52 0.70 9.70
N ARG A 233 21.27 0.97 10.98
CA ARG A 233 19.94 0.88 11.61
C ARG A 233 19.08 2.08 11.29
N ILE A 234 19.65 3.27 11.10
CA ILE A 234 18.91 4.48 10.70
C ILE A 234 18.81 4.66 9.19
N ALA A 235 19.64 4.00 8.40
CA ALA A 235 19.67 4.11 6.94
C ALA A 235 18.30 3.88 6.27
N PRO A 236 17.42 2.95 6.74
CA PRO A 236 16.07 2.82 6.23
C PRO A 236 15.23 4.09 6.38
N ILE A 237 15.36 4.82 7.50
CA ILE A 237 14.65 6.07 7.75
C ILE A 237 15.15 7.17 6.81
N LEU A 238 16.45 7.21 6.53
CA LEU A 238 17.04 8.17 5.59
C LEU A 238 16.54 7.89 4.17
N TRP A 239 16.44 6.61 3.78
CA TRP A 239 15.88 6.20 2.49
C TRP A 239 14.41 6.61 2.36
N LEU A 240 13.59 6.41 3.39
CA LEU A 240 12.20 6.88 3.45
C LEU A 240 12.12 8.41 3.27
N ALA A 241 12.91 9.16 4.04
CA ALA A 241 12.97 10.61 3.96
C ALA A 241 13.54 11.12 2.62
N GLY A 242 14.37 10.31 1.96
CA GLY A 242 14.96 10.53 0.65
C GLY A 242 14.03 10.27 -0.53
N GLY A 243 12.81 9.76 -0.30
CA GLY A 243 11.79 9.56 -1.34
C GLY A 243 11.61 8.12 -1.81
N CYS A 244 12.17 7.13 -1.11
CA CYS A 244 11.99 5.69 -1.33
C CYS A 244 12.38 5.21 -2.74
N LYS A 245 13.45 5.73 -3.30
CA LYS A 245 13.98 5.30 -4.60
C LYS A 245 15.40 4.75 -4.47
N GLY A 246 15.72 3.76 -5.32
CA GLY A 246 16.98 3.07 -5.29
C GLY A 246 17.20 2.22 -4.04
N GLU A 247 18.43 1.85 -3.79
CA GLU A 247 18.83 1.03 -2.65
C GLU A 247 19.00 1.85 -1.36
N ILE A 248 18.86 1.18 -0.22
CA ILE A 248 19.21 1.75 1.08
C ILE A 248 20.74 1.89 1.12
N LEU A 249 21.22 3.13 1.28
CA LEU A 249 22.65 3.43 1.25
C LEU A 249 23.35 2.84 2.47
N GLN A 250 24.49 2.21 2.22
CA GLN A 250 25.37 1.71 3.27
C GLN A 250 26.46 2.76 3.57
N ARG A 251 26.97 2.74 4.80
CA ARG A 251 28.04 3.64 5.20
C ARG A 251 29.30 3.44 4.37
N GLN A 252 29.84 4.55 3.84
CA GLN A 252 31.10 4.59 3.12
C GLN A 252 32.03 5.65 3.71
N LYS A 253 33.32 5.60 3.32
CA LYS A 253 34.28 6.59 3.74
C LYS A 253 34.04 7.94 3.05
N GLY A 254 33.78 8.96 3.86
CA GLY A 254 33.57 10.33 3.39
C GLY A 254 32.15 10.68 3.08
N TYR A 255 31.56 10.12 2.03
CA TYR A 255 30.18 10.35 1.63
C TYR A 255 29.64 9.20 0.77
N VAL A 256 28.35 9.18 0.58
CA VAL A 256 27.66 8.25 -0.33
C VAL A 256 26.57 9.00 -1.09
N ILE A 257 26.39 8.65 -2.37
CA ILE A 257 25.41 9.23 -3.27
C ILE A 257 24.44 8.12 -3.69
N GLY A 258 23.15 8.35 -3.52
CA GLY A 258 22.06 7.50 -4.02
C GLY A 258 21.32 8.13 -5.19
N GLU A 259 20.17 7.57 -5.53
CA GLU A 259 19.35 8.09 -6.64
C GLU A 259 18.69 9.43 -6.31
N THR A 260 18.09 9.56 -5.12
CA THR A 260 17.32 10.75 -4.72
C THR A 260 17.80 11.42 -3.45
N TYR A 261 18.77 10.78 -2.76
CA TYR A 261 19.35 11.33 -1.54
C TYR A 261 20.85 11.02 -1.44
N ALA A 262 21.54 11.78 -0.61
CA ALA A 262 22.95 11.61 -0.37
C ALA A 262 23.30 11.85 1.11
N VAL A 263 24.40 11.27 1.58
CA VAL A 263 24.84 11.40 2.97
C VAL A 263 26.32 11.79 3.01
N LEU A 264 26.63 12.88 3.72
CA LEU A 264 28.02 13.30 4.01
C LEU A 264 28.38 12.88 5.44
N PHE A 265 29.37 11.99 5.59
CA PHE A 265 29.87 11.50 6.87
C PHE A 265 31.08 12.28 7.38
N ASP A 266 31.95 12.70 6.45
CA ASP A 266 33.20 13.33 6.81
C ASP A 266 33.36 14.70 6.13
N PRO A 267 33.42 15.77 6.91
CA PRO A 267 33.52 17.14 6.41
C PRO A 267 34.68 17.42 5.48
N ARG A 268 35.75 16.63 5.54
CA ARG A 268 36.91 16.76 4.65
C ARG A 268 36.56 16.51 3.19
N TYR A 269 35.45 15.89 2.92
CA TYR A 269 34.94 15.58 1.57
C TYR A 269 33.91 16.56 1.06
N THR A 270 33.60 17.65 1.78
CA THR A 270 32.52 18.61 1.47
C THR A 270 32.53 19.06 0.00
N THR A 271 33.65 19.56 -0.52
CA THR A 271 33.73 20.07 -1.90
C THR A 271 33.34 18.99 -2.92
N ARG A 272 33.94 17.80 -2.82
CA ARG A 272 33.63 16.69 -3.73
C ARG A 272 32.20 16.22 -3.62
N PHE A 273 31.63 16.27 -2.41
CA PHE A 273 30.26 15.92 -2.13
C PHE A 273 29.30 16.91 -2.79
N VAL A 274 29.54 18.21 -2.62
CA VAL A 274 28.72 19.27 -3.23
C VAL A 274 28.75 19.18 -4.75
N ASP A 275 29.94 18.95 -5.35
CA ASP A 275 30.08 18.74 -6.79
C ASP A 275 29.23 17.56 -7.26
N ALA A 276 29.37 16.39 -6.61
CA ALA A 276 28.65 15.18 -6.96
C ALA A 276 27.11 15.31 -6.81
N VAL A 277 26.64 16.00 -5.76
CA VAL A 277 25.22 16.30 -5.57
C VAL A 277 24.70 17.26 -6.64
N SER A 278 25.49 18.28 -7.00
CA SER A 278 25.12 19.31 -7.98
C SER A 278 25.01 18.74 -9.40
N GLU A 279 25.80 17.72 -9.72
CA GLU A 279 25.78 17.00 -11.01
C GLU A 279 24.52 16.12 -11.14
N ASN A 280 23.94 15.64 -10.03
CA ASN A 280 22.77 14.77 -10.03
C ASN A 280 21.50 15.52 -9.62
N LYS A 281 20.73 16.00 -10.59
CA LYS A 281 19.50 16.77 -10.37
C LYS A 281 18.36 15.98 -9.71
N GLU A 282 18.43 14.66 -9.65
CA GLU A 282 17.46 13.81 -8.99
C GLU A 282 17.62 13.82 -7.46
N ILE A 283 18.79 14.19 -6.95
CA ILE A 283 19.01 14.31 -5.51
C ILE A 283 18.27 15.54 -4.99
N LYS A 284 17.29 15.29 -4.11
CA LYS A 284 16.47 16.32 -3.47
C LYS A 284 16.67 16.40 -1.97
N THR A 285 17.26 15.38 -1.36
CA THR A 285 17.50 15.32 0.09
C THR A 285 18.95 15.00 0.37
N VAL A 286 19.54 15.76 1.27
CA VAL A 286 20.95 15.61 1.68
C VAL A 286 21.01 15.52 3.19
N PHE A 287 21.69 14.50 3.70
CA PHE A 287 21.96 14.32 5.12
C PHE A 287 23.41 14.61 5.45
N ILE A 288 23.66 15.31 6.53
CA ILE A 288 25.00 15.74 6.93
C ILE A 288 25.24 15.31 8.37
N VAL A 289 26.27 14.49 8.58
CA VAL A 289 26.76 14.13 9.91
C VAL A 289 27.66 15.25 10.42
N THR A 290 27.12 16.11 11.27
CA THR A 290 27.90 17.22 11.87
C THR A 290 27.20 17.78 13.09
N ASP A 291 27.99 18.14 14.12
CA ASP A 291 27.54 18.89 15.30
C ASP A 291 27.79 20.41 15.14
N ALA A 292 28.47 20.83 14.08
CA ALA A 292 28.83 22.21 13.84
C ALA A 292 27.72 22.95 13.06
N ALA A 293 26.97 23.78 13.74
CA ALA A 293 25.88 24.59 13.16
C ALA A 293 26.36 25.52 12.01
N GLU A 294 27.58 26.02 12.06
CA GLU A 294 28.16 26.87 11.00
C GLU A 294 28.37 26.07 9.72
N ARG A 295 28.91 24.85 9.82
CA ARG A 295 29.10 23.96 8.69
C ARG A 295 27.79 23.54 8.05
N TYR A 296 26.81 23.23 8.87
CA TYR A 296 25.47 22.94 8.39
C TYR A 296 24.89 24.10 7.56
N ARG A 297 24.99 25.33 8.08
CA ARG A 297 24.53 26.54 7.36
C ARG A 297 25.28 26.79 6.05
N SER A 298 26.61 26.58 6.04
CA SER A 298 27.41 26.71 4.81
C SER A 298 26.91 25.73 3.74
N LEU A 299 26.73 24.47 4.09
CA LEU A 299 26.22 23.44 3.15
C LEU A 299 24.79 23.70 2.67
N CYS A 300 23.93 24.23 3.52
CA CYS A 300 22.60 24.68 3.09
C CYS A 300 22.68 25.78 2.02
N ALA A 301 23.65 26.69 2.13
CA ALA A 301 23.86 27.75 1.13
C ALA A 301 24.48 27.25 -0.18
N GLU A 302 25.30 26.20 -0.11
CA GLU A 302 25.94 25.58 -1.29
C GLU A 302 24.99 24.66 -2.06
N LEU A 303 23.91 24.15 -1.44
CA LEU A 303 22.93 23.22 -2.01
C LEU A 303 21.50 23.76 -1.98
N PRO A 304 21.22 24.94 -2.60
CA PRO A 304 19.93 25.61 -2.48
C PRO A 304 18.75 24.82 -3.11
N GLY A 305 19.06 23.83 -3.98
CA GLY A 305 18.06 22.96 -4.62
C GLY A 305 17.68 21.72 -3.82
N CYS A 306 18.33 21.47 -2.68
CA CYS A 306 18.16 20.28 -1.86
C CYS A 306 17.57 20.62 -0.48
N ARG A 307 16.79 19.68 0.04
CA ARG A 307 16.43 19.66 1.44
C ARG A 307 17.62 19.13 2.24
N VAL A 308 18.36 20.01 2.89
CA VAL A 308 19.52 19.63 3.71
C VAL A 308 19.05 19.35 5.13
N MET A 309 19.45 18.20 5.68
CA MET A 309 19.09 17.75 7.03
C MET A 309 20.35 17.41 7.82
N GLN A 310 20.45 17.92 9.03
CA GLN A 310 21.51 17.57 9.97
C GLN A 310 21.18 16.23 10.62
N LEU A 311 22.10 15.26 10.51
CA LEU A 311 21.94 13.99 11.22
C LEU A 311 22.34 14.14 12.70
N TYR A 312 21.72 13.31 13.51
CA TYR A 312 21.89 13.12 14.96
C TYR A 312 21.40 14.28 15.82
N GLU A 313 21.80 15.51 15.61
CA GLU A 313 21.35 16.62 16.49
C GLU A 313 19.88 16.98 16.26
N SER A 314 19.44 17.14 15.01
CA SER A 314 18.03 17.48 14.70
C SER A 314 17.06 16.33 15.00
N TYR A 315 17.50 15.08 14.82
CA TYR A 315 16.71 13.90 15.17
C TYR A 315 16.55 13.79 16.69
N LEU A 316 17.63 13.96 17.46
CA LEU A 316 17.60 13.92 18.91
C LEU A 316 16.68 15.00 19.48
N ARG A 317 16.74 16.24 18.98
CA ARG A 317 15.82 17.33 19.40
C ARG A 317 14.37 17.05 19.08
N SER A 318 14.07 16.41 17.95
CA SER A 318 12.69 16.04 17.62
C SER A 318 12.14 14.96 18.58
N PHE A 319 12.97 14.02 19.00
CA PHE A 319 12.61 13.01 20.00
C PHE A 319 12.45 13.60 21.40
N GLU A 320 13.32 14.51 21.82
CA GLU A 320 13.23 15.19 23.11
C GLU A 320 11.94 16.03 23.25
N ILE A 321 11.53 16.72 22.18
CA ILE A 321 10.29 17.50 22.18
C ILE A 321 9.06 16.61 22.30
N ASN A 322 9.06 15.42 21.68
CA ASN A 322 7.95 14.48 21.72
C ASN A 322 7.94 13.59 22.97
N ALA A 323 9.04 13.49 23.71
CA ALA A 323 9.13 12.72 24.95
C ALA A 323 8.67 13.51 26.20
N ILE A 324 8.45 14.84 26.07
CA ILE A 324 8.04 15.74 27.16
C ILE A 324 6.56 16.15 27.03
N GLY A 325 5.84 15.65 25.99
CA GLY A 325 4.41 15.94 25.72
C GLY A 325 3.45 14.93 26.32
#